data_1ef372da17526f2dce73ac18a3d6498f
#
_entry.id   1ef372da17526f2dce73ac18a3d6498f
#
_cell.length_a   1.000
_cell.length_b   1.000
_cell.length_c   1.000
_cell.angle_alpha   90.00
_cell.angle_beta   90.00
_cell.angle_gamma   90.00
#
_symmetry.space_group_name_H-M   'P 1'
#
loop_
_entity.id
_entity.type
_entity.pdbx_description
1 polymer ?
#
loop_
_entity_poly.entity_id
_entity_poly.type
_entity_poly.pdbx_seq_one_letter_code
_entity_poly.pdbx_strand_id
1 'polypeptide(L)' 'MKIATVNPRPDWTLLITTTDGEVGSFDVQPYLCYEAFEALKDSTEFLNISNGGYFVEWRCGADLSADTIEAKMAIIPKHR' A
#
# COMPACT_ATOMS: atom_id res chain seq x y z
N MET A 1 3.38 -10.27 8.17
CA MET A 1 4.19 -10.32 6.93
C MET A 1 5.18 -9.18 6.88
N LYS A 2 6.20 -9.32 6.07
CA LYS A 2 7.16 -8.24 5.87
C LYS A 2 7.11 -7.82 4.40
N ILE A 3 7.09 -6.51 4.15
CA ILE A 3 6.96 -5.94 2.81
C ILE A 3 8.34 -5.77 2.19
N ALA A 4 8.58 -6.42 1.05
CA ALA A 4 9.82 -6.25 0.30
C ALA A 4 9.78 -5.03 -0.59
N THR A 5 8.67 -4.84 -1.32
CA THR A 5 8.48 -3.67 -2.17
C THR A 5 7.04 -3.21 -2.14
N VAL A 6 6.84 -1.91 -2.36
CA VAL A 6 5.52 -1.33 -2.52
C VAL A 6 5.55 -0.43 -3.76
N ASN A 7 4.59 -0.65 -4.66
CA ASN A 7 4.47 0.14 -5.89
C ASN A 7 3.10 0.80 -5.93
N PRO A 8 3.04 2.14 -5.79
CA PRO A 8 1.77 2.84 -5.91
C PRO A 8 1.32 2.89 -7.38
N ARG A 9 0.03 2.69 -7.60
CA ARG A 9 -0.56 2.68 -8.93
C ARG A 9 -1.49 3.88 -9.08
N PRO A 10 -1.75 4.34 -10.32
CA PRO A 10 -2.55 5.56 -10.51
C PRO A 10 -3.97 5.51 -9.99
N ASP A 11 -4.52 4.34 -9.74
CA ASP A 11 -5.90 4.16 -9.27
C ASP A 11 -5.99 4.02 -7.75
N TRP A 12 -4.99 4.51 -7.03
CA TRP A 12 -4.89 4.41 -5.56
C TRP A 12 -4.81 2.98 -5.07
N THR A 13 -4.19 2.13 -5.86
CA THR A 13 -3.91 0.75 -5.50
C THR A 13 -2.41 0.61 -5.24
N LEU A 14 -2.05 -0.17 -4.23
CA LEU A 14 -0.66 -0.50 -3.95
C LEU A 14 -0.40 -1.93 -4.38
N LEU A 15 0.65 -2.12 -5.18
CA LEU A 15 1.12 -3.46 -5.50
C LEU A 15 2.18 -3.81 -4.48
N ILE A 16 1.91 -4.81 -3.66
CA ILE A 16 2.75 -5.20 -2.53
C ILE A 16 3.43 -6.51 -2.84
N THR A 17 4.76 -6.55 -2.68
CA THR A 17 5.51 -7.80 -2.75
C THR A 17 6.09 -8.09 -1.37
N THR A 18 5.85 -9.27 -0.85
CA THR A 18 6.36 -9.67 0.46
C THR A 18 7.74 -10.29 0.33
N THR A 19 8.46 -10.40 1.46
CA THR A 19 9.80 -10.96 1.45
C THR A 19 9.82 -12.45 1.13
N ASP A 20 8.69 -13.14 1.27
CA ASP A 20 8.58 -14.56 0.91
C ASP A 20 8.07 -14.75 -0.54
N GLY A 21 7.96 -13.67 -1.30
CA GLY A 21 7.67 -13.73 -2.72
C GLY A 21 6.21 -13.64 -3.12
N GLU A 22 5.31 -13.45 -2.17
CA GLU A 22 3.90 -13.26 -2.50
C GLU A 22 3.67 -11.85 -3.04
N VAL A 23 2.71 -11.71 -3.94
CA VAL A 23 2.32 -10.44 -4.52
C VAL A 23 0.83 -10.22 -4.26
N GLY A 24 0.48 -9.03 -3.80
CA GLY A 24 -0.91 -8.68 -3.54
C GLY A 24 -1.22 -7.26 -3.95
N SER A 25 -2.51 -6.99 -4.10
CA SER A 25 -3.02 -5.67 -4.44
C SER A 25 -3.85 -5.15 -3.27
N PHE A 26 -3.56 -3.93 -2.83
CA PHE A 26 -4.26 -3.31 -1.71
C PHE A 26 -4.90 -2.02 -2.19
N ASP A 27 -6.22 -1.90 -2.02
CA ASP A 27 -6.98 -0.74 -2.45
C ASP A 27 -7.00 0.32 -1.33
N VAL A 28 -6.45 1.49 -1.61
CA VAL A 28 -6.42 2.60 -0.66
C VAL A 28 -7.65 3.49 -0.77
N GLN A 29 -8.44 3.38 -1.84
CA GLN A 29 -9.59 4.25 -2.06
C GLN A 29 -10.55 4.33 -0.87
N PRO A 30 -10.91 3.23 -0.20
CA PRO A 30 -11.80 3.31 0.95
C PRO A 30 -11.26 4.14 2.11
N TYR A 31 -9.95 4.34 2.16
CA TYR A 31 -9.30 5.09 3.23
C TYR A 31 -9.23 6.59 2.94
N LEU A 32 -9.49 7.00 1.70
CA LEU A 32 -9.38 8.41 1.32
C LEU A 32 -10.41 9.30 1.97
N CYS A 33 -11.48 8.71 2.50
CA CYS A 33 -12.50 9.48 3.22
C CYS A 33 -12.06 9.85 4.64
N TYR A 34 -10.98 9.26 5.13
CA TYR A 34 -10.47 9.58 6.45
C TYR A 34 -9.52 10.77 6.37
N GLU A 35 -9.60 11.64 7.39
CA GLU A 35 -8.78 12.85 7.41
C GLU A 35 -7.28 12.55 7.29
N ALA A 36 -6.81 11.49 7.94
CA ALA A 36 -5.40 11.13 7.91
C ALA A 36 -4.89 10.82 6.51
N PHE A 37 -5.78 10.42 5.59
CA PHE A 37 -5.41 10.05 4.23
C PHE A 37 -5.86 11.06 3.18
N GLU A 38 -6.43 12.19 3.60
CA GLU A 38 -7.00 13.14 2.67
C GLU A 38 -5.99 13.66 1.65
N ALA A 39 -4.74 13.89 2.09
CA ALA A 39 -3.70 14.39 1.20
C ALA A 39 -3.41 13.43 0.04
N LEU A 40 -3.74 12.16 0.21
CA LEU A 40 -3.48 11.13 -0.82
C LEU A 40 -4.47 11.19 -1.98
N LYS A 41 -5.51 12.03 -1.89
CA LYS A 41 -6.39 12.30 -3.01
C LYS A 41 -5.62 12.97 -4.15
N ASP A 42 -4.53 13.67 -3.81
CA ASP A 42 -3.59 14.18 -4.80
C ASP A 42 -2.70 13.00 -5.23
N SER A 43 -2.76 12.65 -6.51
CA SER A 43 -2.02 11.50 -7.03
C SER A 43 -0.51 11.65 -6.84
N THR A 44 0.01 12.89 -6.88
CA THR A 44 1.42 13.13 -6.64
C THR A 44 1.81 12.75 -5.21
N GLU A 45 0.99 13.11 -4.24
CA GLU A 45 1.25 12.73 -2.85
C GLU A 45 1.13 11.23 -2.66
N PHE A 46 0.19 10.60 -3.33
CA PHE A 46 0.02 9.15 -3.24
C PHE A 46 1.26 8.40 -3.74
N LEU A 47 1.94 8.94 -4.74
CA LEU A 47 3.14 8.31 -5.29
C LEU A 47 4.36 8.46 -4.39
N ASN A 48 4.33 9.36 -3.40
CA ASN A 48 5.44 9.59 -2.48
C ASN A 48 5.31 8.69 -1.25
N ILE A 49 5.47 7.40 -1.47
CA ILE A 49 5.33 6.38 -0.44
C ILE A 49 6.69 5.71 -0.21
N SER A 50 6.96 5.33 1.03
CA SER A 50 8.17 4.60 1.38
C SER A 50 7.80 3.30 2.10
N ASN A 51 8.68 2.30 1.98
CA ASN A 51 8.51 1.00 2.58
C ASN A 51 9.36 0.88 3.84
N GLY A 52 8.72 0.72 4.99
CA GLY A 52 9.40 0.49 6.26
C GLY A 52 9.54 -1.00 6.63
N GLY A 53 9.11 -1.91 5.75
CA GLY A 53 9.16 -3.35 6.00
C GLY A 53 7.91 -3.86 6.70
N TYR A 54 7.61 -3.33 7.87
CA TYR A 54 6.41 -3.71 8.62
C TYR A 54 5.31 -2.67 8.54
N PHE A 55 5.53 -1.64 7.74
CA PHE A 55 4.55 -0.58 7.48
C PHE A 55 4.95 0.14 6.19
N VAL A 56 4.00 0.90 5.64
CA VAL A 56 4.28 1.84 4.56
C VAL A 56 3.90 3.23 5.06
N GLU A 57 4.62 4.24 4.61
CA GLU A 57 4.40 5.60 5.06
C GLU A 57 4.49 6.56 3.87
N TRP A 58 3.57 7.50 3.82
CA TRP A 58 3.59 8.55 2.80
C TRP A 58 4.26 9.81 3.37
N ARG A 59 4.78 10.61 2.47
CA ARG A 59 5.44 11.85 2.85
C ARG A 59 4.55 12.77 3.69
N CYS A 60 3.25 12.74 3.48
CA CYS A 60 2.31 13.56 4.25
C CYS A 60 2.11 13.08 5.69
N GLY A 61 2.69 11.95 6.07
CA GLY A 61 2.58 11.41 7.42
C GLY A 61 1.55 10.29 7.58
N ALA A 62 0.75 10.00 6.55
CA ALA A 62 -0.16 8.88 6.59
C ALA A 62 0.63 7.57 6.54
N ASP A 63 0.15 6.55 7.26
CA ASP A 63 0.82 5.25 7.25
C ASP A 63 -0.20 4.12 7.37
N LEU A 64 0.25 2.92 6.97
CA LEU A 64 -0.52 1.69 7.09
C LEU A 64 0.42 0.59 7.53
N SER A 65 0.01 -0.18 8.55
CA SER A 65 0.82 -1.30 9.01
C SER A 65 0.73 -2.47 8.04
N ALA A 66 1.78 -3.30 8.02
CA ALA A 66 1.78 -4.51 7.21
C ALA A 66 0.62 -5.44 7.60
N ASP A 67 0.27 -5.47 8.89
CA ASP A 67 -0.85 -6.30 9.36
C ASP A 67 -2.17 -5.85 8.76
N THR A 68 -2.41 -4.55 8.69
CA THR A 68 -3.61 -3.99 8.06
C THR A 68 -3.65 -4.32 6.58
N ILE A 69 -2.51 -4.16 5.90
CA ILE A 69 -2.40 -4.45 4.48
C ILE A 69 -2.67 -5.93 4.22
N GLU A 70 -2.04 -6.80 5.01
CA GLU A 70 -2.21 -8.25 4.86
C GLU A 70 -3.66 -8.67 5.02
N ALA A 71 -4.36 -8.07 5.97
CA ALA A 71 -5.75 -8.43 6.26
C ALA A 71 -6.69 -8.07 5.12
N LYS A 72 -6.34 -7.07 4.32
CA LYS A 72 -7.24 -6.50 3.32
C LYS A 72 -6.78 -6.70 1.88
N MET A 73 -5.51 -7.02 1.64
CA MET A 73 -5.03 -7.11 0.27
C MET A 73 -5.53 -8.39 -0.41
N ALA A 74 -5.71 -8.28 -1.74
CA ALA A 74 -6.06 -9.43 -2.57
C ALA A 74 -4.78 -10.04 -3.10
N ILE A 75 -4.53 -11.31 -2.78
CA ILE A 75 -3.34 -12.01 -3.24
C ILE A 75 -3.47 -12.29 -4.73
N ILE A 76 -2.43 -11.99 -5.49
CA ILE A 76 -2.39 -12.27 -6.92
C ILE A 76 -1.73 -13.64 -7.11
N PRO A 77 -2.48 -14.64 -7.63
CA PRO A 77 -1.92 -15.97 -7.82
C PRO A 77 -0.78 -15.94 -8.83
N LYS A 78 0.22 -16.78 -8.59
CA LYS A 78 1.30 -16.95 -9.56
C LYS A 78 0.82 -17.89 -10.65
N HIS A 79 1.15 -17.54 -11.90
CA HIS A 79 0.84 -18.36 -13.05
C HIS A 79 2.11 -18.96 -13.61
N ARG A 80 1.93 -20.06 -14.30
CA ARG A 80 3.02 -20.73 -14.97
C ARG A 80 2.83 -20.77 -16.45
#